data_0fd6a9caf607c9f91627519d916f35ae
#
_entry.id   0fd6a9caf607c9f91627519d916f35ae
#
_cell.length_a   1.000
_cell.length_b   1.000
_cell.length_c   1.000
_cell.angle_alpha   90.00
_cell.angle_beta   90.00
_cell.angle_gamma   90.00
#
_symmetry.space_group_name_H-M   'P 1'
#
loop_
_entity.id
_entity.type
_entity.pdbx_description
1 polymer ?
#
loop_
_entity_poly.entity_id
_entity_poly.type
_entity_poly.pdbx_seq_one_letter_code
_entity_poly.pdbx_strand_id
1 'polypeptide(L)'
;KVNHPIKYAWYDAMTYKYGRYHEDGLGDYNYQFMQKEGDKVPADQFFANFNWNKEKNDHSVEMAKWLERSQYDVFAGLELQQGGSYKTKVKWDALLDEKGKLRLSLGLFAPDTITSLGKTGEDYHKNEDIFFTGYQGDPTAQKPADKEWYGIANLVADRTPAVGRTFTTSFNTGHGRKWFVDGKVSKDSEWNYRSVSGVLPTWRWWQTSTGEKLRAEYDFTDAYNGGNSLKFSGDVAGKTDQDVNLYSTKLEVTEKTKLRVAHKGGKGSKVYMAFSTTPDYKFEDAAAWKELTLSDDWKNEEFDLSSLAGKTIYAVKLFFEHEGAVKDYQFNLGQLTITDNHQAPQAPTGLSVVKQSLKNAQEAEAVVQFSGNQDADFYEVYEKDGDNWRLLTGSSASTIYLPKVSRSANATGTTQELKVVAVGKNGLRSEAATASFNWGMTVQDTTLPRPLAENIVPGATVIGSTFPNTEGGEGIEGMLNGTITSLSDKWSSGQLSGSVDIRLT
;
A
#
# COMPACT_ATOMS: atom_id res chain seq x y z
N LYS A 1 5.31 0.68 24.99
CA LYS A 1 3.84 0.73 25.15
C LYS A 1 3.25 1.22 23.84
N VAL A 2 2.37 0.44 23.22
CA VAL A 2 1.63 0.84 22.03
C VAL A 2 0.49 1.74 22.49
N ASN A 3 0.44 2.99 22.00
CA ASN A 3 -0.60 3.95 22.35
C ASN A 3 -1.88 3.80 21.50
N HIS A 4 -2.03 2.68 20.77
CA HIS A 4 -3.20 2.40 19.97
C HIS A 4 -3.95 1.21 20.55
N PRO A 5 -5.29 1.23 20.58
CA PRO A 5 -6.08 0.08 20.99
C PRO A 5 -5.82 -1.08 20.02
N ILE A 6 -5.37 -2.21 20.57
CA ILE A 6 -5.22 -3.46 19.83
C ILE A 6 -6.46 -4.28 20.12
N LYS A 7 -7.16 -4.73 19.07
CA LYS A 7 -8.29 -5.65 19.18
C LYS A 7 -7.82 -7.08 19.03
N TYR A 8 -8.34 -7.96 19.85
CA TYR A 8 -8.09 -9.38 19.78
C TYR A 8 -9.27 -10.09 19.11
N ALA A 9 -9.00 -10.86 18.07
CA ALA A 9 -10.01 -11.67 17.38
C ALA A 9 -9.85 -13.14 17.75
N TRP A 10 -10.92 -13.78 18.21
CA TRP A 10 -10.97 -15.20 18.43
C TRP A 10 -11.39 -15.93 17.16
N TYR A 11 -10.62 -16.93 16.76
CA TYR A 11 -11.01 -17.80 15.64
C TYR A 11 -11.85 -18.99 16.15
N ASP A 12 -12.90 -19.31 15.43
CA ASP A 12 -13.85 -20.39 15.69
C ASP A 12 -13.20 -21.78 15.51
N ALA A 13 -12.27 -22.12 16.40
CA ALA A 13 -11.53 -23.38 16.36
C ALA A 13 -11.71 -24.20 17.65
N MET A 14 -12.44 -23.69 18.63
CA MET A 14 -12.61 -24.34 19.92
C MET A 14 -13.96 -24.06 20.54
N THR A 15 -14.50 -25.06 21.20
CA THR A 15 -15.71 -24.98 22.01
C THR A 15 -15.45 -25.51 23.41
N TYR A 16 -16.22 -25.07 24.39
CA TYR A 16 -16.06 -25.56 25.77
C TYR A 16 -16.54 -27.02 25.94
N LYS A 17 -17.43 -27.48 25.06
CA LYS A 17 -18.05 -28.82 25.18
C LYS A 17 -17.27 -29.87 24.39
N TYR A 18 -16.83 -29.52 23.17
CA TYR A 18 -16.27 -30.50 22.23
C TYR A 18 -14.76 -30.30 21.99
N GLY A 19 -14.13 -29.37 22.70
CA GLY A 19 -12.74 -29.03 22.45
C GLY A 19 -12.53 -28.43 21.08
N ARG A 20 -11.60 -28.96 20.28
CA ARG A 20 -11.33 -28.51 18.91
C ARG A 20 -12.51 -28.85 17.99
N TYR A 21 -13.34 -27.85 17.73
CA TYR A 21 -14.51 -27.96 16.89
C TYR A 21 -14.90 -26.60 16.32
N HIS A 22 -15.39 -26.57 15.08
CA HIS A 22 -15.89 -25.35 14.43
C HIS A 22 -17.41 -25.35 14.45
N GLU A 23 -18.02 -24.34 15.07
CA GLU A 23 -19.47 -24.14 14.99
C GLU A 23 -19.89 -23.44 13.70
N ASP A 24 -18.94 -22.83 12.98
CA ASP A 24 -19.17 -21.99 11.81
C ASP A 24 -20.09 -20.79 12.08
N GLY A 25 -19.99 -20.25 13.29
CA GLY A 25 -20.78 -19.14 13.80
C GLY A 25 -20.53 -18.93 15.29
N LEU A 26 -21.00 -17.81 15.83
CA LEU A 26 -21.06 -17.59 17.27
C LEU A 26 -22.30 -18.30 17.80
N GLY A 27 -22.09 -19.29 18.64
CA GLY A 27 -23.16 -20.20 19.07
C GLY A 27 -23.05 -20.67 20.51
N ASP A 28 -23.84 -21.72 20.85
CA ASP A 28 -24.06 -22.18 22.21
C ASP A 28 -22.80 -22.72 22.89
N TYR A 29 -21.80 -23.16 22.14
CA TYR A 29 -20.62 -23.82 22.69
C TYR A 29 -19.30 -22.99 22.55
N ASN A 30 -19.40 -21.77 22.01
CA ASN A 30 -18.23 -20.88 21.85
C ASN A 30 -18.49 -19.43 22.31
N TYR A 31 -19.70 -19.08 22.75
CA TYR A 31 -20.08 -17.73 23.17
C TYR A 31 -19.19 -17.14 24.28
N GLN A 32 -18.63 -17.98 25.15
CA GLN A 32 -17.79 -17.55 26.28
C GLN A 32 -16.58 -16.75 25.84
N PHE A 33 -16.06 -16.99 24.64
CA PHE A 33 -14.94 -16.26 24.11
C PHE A 33 -15.28 -14.79 23.78
N MET A 34 -16.59 -14.46 23.72
CA MET A 34 -17.09 -13.11 23.49
C MET A 34 -17.82 -12.53 24.73
N GLN A 35 -18.05 -13.33 25.74
CA GLN A 35 -18.80 -12.93 26.95
C GLN A 35 -17.94 -12.01 27.82
N LYS A 36 -18.55 -10.92 28.31
CA LYS A 36 -17.92 -10.04 29.30
C LYS A 36 -17.99 -10.66 30.70
N GLU A 37 -16.89 -10.56 31.43
CA GLU A 37 -16.81 -10.84 32.86
C GLU A 37 -16.33 -9.58 33.58
N GLY A 38 -17.26 -8.76 34.08
CA GLY A 38 -16.96 -7.44 34.59
C GLY A 38 -16.40 -6.55 33.48
N ASP A 39 -15.22 -5.94 33.71
CA ASP A 39 -14.52 -5.10 32.71
C ASP A 39 -13.65 -5.92 31.73
N LYS A 40 -13.59 -7.24 31.88
CA LYS A 40 -12.75 -8.11 31.05
C LYS A 40 -13.55 -8.67 29.89
N VAL A 41 -12.97 -8.63 28.71
CA VAL A 41 -13.50 -9.22 27.48
C VAL A 41 -12.45 -10.18 26.96
N PRO A 42 -12.73 -11.50 26.86
CA PRO A 42 -11.78 -12.48 26.35
C PRO A 42 -11.34 -12.19 24.92
N ALA A 43 -12.26 -11.77 24.06
CA ALA A 43 -11.97 -11.33 22.71
C ALA A 43 -12.85 -10.14 22.30
N ASP A 44 -12.27 -9.21 21.54
CA ASP A 44 -12.98 -8.06 20.98
C ASP A 44 -13.83 -8.45 19.77
N GLN A 45 -13.40 -9.47 19.04
CA GLN A 45 -13.98 -9.90 17.77
C GLN A 45 -13.99 -11.43 17.69
N PHE A 46 -14.89 -11.96 16.89
CA PHE A 46 -15.04 -13.40 16.64
C PHE A 46 -15.02 -13.67 15.15
N PHE A 47 -14.11 -14.54 14.70
CA PHE A 47 -14.00 -14.96 13.30
C PHE A 47 -14.62 -16.36 13.15
N ALA A 48 -15.82 -16.43 12.58
CA ALA A 48 -16.49 -17.70 12.29
C ALA A 48 -15.78 -18.43 11.15
N ASN A 49 -15.68 -19.76 11.27
CA ASN A 49 -15.15 -20.62 10.21
C ASN A 49 -16.04 -20.58 8.94
N PHE A 50 -15.74 -21.33 7.91
CA PHE A 50 -16.18 -21.10 6.53
C PHE A 50 -17.50 -21.77 6.12
N ASN A 51 -18.05 -22.70 6.93
CA ASN A 51 -19.26 -23.48 6.57
C ASN A 51 -20.55 -22.90 7.16
N TRP A 52 -20.56 -21.58 7.35
CA TRP A 52 -21.77 -20.88 7.79
C TRP A 52 -22.88 -20.94 6.73
N ASN A 53 -24.09 -20.75 7.19
CA ASN A 53 -25.29 -20.64 6.39
C ASN A 53 -26.21 -19.57 7.01
N LYS A 54 -27.39 -19.37 6.42
CA LYS A 54 -28.33 -18.37 6.91
C LYS A 54 -28.73 -18.60 8.38
N GLU A 55 -29.03 -19.84 8.76
CA GLU A 55 -29.46 -20.22 10.12
C GLU A 55 -28.36 -19.92 11.14
N LYS A 56 -27.11 -20.33 10.85
CA LYS A 56 -25.96 -20.06 11.73
C LYS A 56 -25.64 -18.56 11.83
N ASN A 57 -25.80 -17.81 10.74
CA ASN A 57 -25.61 -16.37 10.77
C ASN A 57 -26.71 -15.66 11.56
N ASP A 58 -27.97 -16.08 11.39
CA ASP A 58 -29.10 -15.55 12.19
C ASP A 58 -28.88 -15.84 13.68
N HIS A 59 -28.47 -17.05 14.03
CA HIS A 59 -28.13 -17.43 15.41
C HIS A 59 -26.95 -16.64 15.97
N SER A 60 -25.92 -16.37 15.15
CA SER A 60 -24.79 -15.54 15.55
C SER A 60 -25.21 -14.10 15.86
N VAL A 61 -26.14 -13.53 15.10
CA VAL A 61 -26.72 -12.21 15.37
C VAL A 61 -27.48 -12.18 16.69
N GLU A 62 -28.31 -13.20 16.95
CA GLU A 62 -29.08 -13.34 18.20
C GLU A 62 -28.15 -13.53 19.41
N MET A 63 -27.12 -14.36 19.28
CA MET A 63 -26.13 -14.61 20.32
C MET A 63 -25.32 -13.34 20.63
N ALA A 64 -24.85 -12.61 19.61
CA ALA A 64 -24.17 -11.33 19.82
C ALA A 64 -25.06 -10.34 20.59
N LYS A 65 -26.33 -10.23 20.20
CA LYS A 65 -27.31 -9.39 20.89
C LYS A 65 -27.54 -9.82 22.35
N TRP A 66 -27.65 -11.13 22.61
CA TRP A 66 -27.78 -11.67 23.95
C TRP A 66 -26.56 -11.34 24.83
N LEU A 67 -25.36 -11.34 24.24
CA LEU A 67 -24.10 -10.96 24.91
C LEU A 67 -23.92 -9.44 25.05
N GLU A 68 -24.90 -8.62 24.64
CA GLU A 68 -24.79 -7.16 24.57
C GLU A 68 -23.60 -6.70 23.72
N ARG A 69 -23.30 -7.44 22.63
CA ARG A 69 -22.26 -7.16 21.66
C ARG A 69 -22.86 -6.72 20.33
N SER A 70 -22.03 -6.02 19.53
CA SER A 70 -22.40 -5.72 18.16
C SER A 70 -22.38 -7.00 17.31
N GLN A 71 -23.40 -7.22 16.47
CA GLN A 71 -23.37 -8.28 15.46
C GLN A 71 -22.17 -8.13 14.51
N TYR A 72 -21.63 -6.92 14.35
CA TYR A 72 -20.47 -6.64 13.54
C TYR A 72 -19.13 -6.91 14.25
N ASP A 73 -19.15 -7.34 15.52
CA ASP A 73 -17.98 -7.95 16.18
C ASP A 73 -17.78 -9.41 15.74
N VAL A 74 -18.78 -10.00 15.05
CA VAL A 74 -18.72 -11.34 14.46
C VAL A 74 -18.43 -11.23 12.97
N PHE A 75 -17.40 -11.93 12.51
CA PHE A 75 -16.94 -11.96 11.12
C PHE A 75 -17.29 -13.30 10.51
N ALA A 76 -18.09 -13.31 9.46
CA ALA A 76 -18.31 -14.49 8.65
C ALA A 76 -17.08 -14.75 7.78
N GLY A 77 -16.39 -15.87 7.99
CA GLY A 77 -15.16 -16.21 7.29
C GLY A 77 -15.43 -16.53 5.81
N LEU A 78 -14.69 -15.88 4.91
CA LEU A 78 -14.63 -16.20 3.50
C LEU A 78 -13.31 -16.88 3.19
N GLU A 79 -13.36 -18.15 2.78
CA GLU A 79 -12.19 -18.94 2.43
C GLU A 79 -11.75 -18.58 1.00
N LEU A 80 -10.76 -17.69 0.88
CA LEU A 80 -10.28 -17.19 -0.40
C LEU A 80 -9.12 -18.02 -0.96
N GLN A 81 -8.40 -18.75 -0.12
CA GLN A 81 -7.22 -19.50 -0.51
C GLN A 81 -7.58 -20.64 -1.48
N GLN A 82 -8.49 -21.51 -1.07
CA GLN A 82 -8.94 -22.65 -1.91
C GLN A 82 -9.92 -22.20 -2.98
N GLY A 83 -10.72 -21.17 -2.70
CA GLY A 83 -11.69 -20.61 -3.64
C GLY A 83 -11.08 -19.81 -4.79
N GLY A 84 -9.80 -19.42 -4.70
CA GLY A 84 -9.12 -18.63 -5.72
C GLY A 84 -9.52 -17.14 -5.67
N SER A 85 -9.44 -16.52 -4.49
CA SER A 85 -9.74 -15.10 -4.27
C SER A 85 -11.18 -14.75 -4.67
N TYR A 86 -11.41 -13.79 -5.58
CA TYR A 86 -12.75 -13.38 -6.03
C TYR A 86 -13.50 -14.45 -6.85
N LYS A 87 -12.87 -15.58 -7.17
CA LYS A 87 -13.54 -16.74 -7.78
C LYS A 87 -14.28 -17.61 -6.76
N THR A 88 -14.08 -17.35 -5.46
CA THR A 88 -14.79 -18.03 -4.37
C THR A 88 -16.29 -17.87 -4.51
N LYS A 89 -17.01 -18.96 -4.43
CA LYS A 89 -18.48 -18.97 -4.47
C LYS A 89 -19.05 -18.67 -3.10
N VAL A 90 -19.67 -17.52 -2.95
CA VAL A 90 -20.22 -17.02 -1.68
C VAL A 90 -21.76 -17.11 -1.71
N LYS A 91 -22.36 -17.56 -0.62
CA LYS A 91 -23.81 -17.57 -0.42
C LYS A 91 -24.26 -16.19 0.10
N TRP A 92 -24.32 -15.21 -0.79
CA TRP A 92 -24.59 -13.82 -0.43
C TRP A 92 -25.93 -13.62 0.28
N ASP A 93 -26.97 -14.38 -0.10
CA ASP A 93 -28.30 -14.38 0.52
C ASP A 93 -28.26 -14.77 2.01
N ALA A 94 -27.28 -15.58 2.43
CA ALA A 94 -27.06 -15.90 3.83
C ALA A 94 -26.33 -14.80 4.61
N LEU A 95 -25.60 -13.90 3.92
CA LEU A 95 -24.85 -12.80 4.52
C LEU A 95 -25.61 -11.47 4.51
N LEU A 96 -26.50 -11.29 3.55
CA LEU A 96 -27.22 -10.03 3.35
C LEU A 96 -28.63 -10.10 3.94
N ASP A 97 -29.10 -8.99 4.47
CA ASP A 97 -30.50 -8.79 4.82
C ASP A 97 -31.37 -8.47 3.57
N GLU A 98 -32.66 -8.31 3.78
CA GLU A 98 -33.62 -7.97 2.73
C GLU A 98 -33.31 -6.62 2.04
N LYS A 99 -32.54 -5.76 2.68
CA LYS A 99 -32.11 -4.45 2.16
C LYS A 99 -30.73 -4.51 1.51
N GLY A 100 -30.12 -5.69 1.39
CA GLY A 100 -28.80 -5.88 0.84
C GLY A 100 -27.65 -5.46 1.77
N LYS A 101 -27.93 -5.27 3.08
CA LYS A 101 -26.90 -4.93 4.07
C LYS A 101 -26.33 -6.20 4.71
N LEU A 102 -25.02 -6.15 5.02
CA LEU A 102 -24.37 -7.23 5.75
C LEU A 102 -25.01 -7.46 7.13
N ARG A 103 -25.28 -8.71 7.46
CA ARG A 103 -25.74 -9.15 8.79
C ARG A 103 -24.61 -9.24 9.79
N LEU A 104 -23.44 -9.63 9.32
CA LEU A 104 -22.19 -9.79 10.07
C LEU A 104 -21.08 -9.06 9.33
N SER A 105 -19.94 -8.85 9.97
CA SER A 105 -18.73 -8.39 9.29
C SER A 105 -18.16 -9.47 8.35
N LEU A 106 -17.39 -9.08 7.36
CA LEU A 106 -16.67 -10.00 6.47
C LEU A 106 -15.28 -10.31 7.03
N GLY A 107 -14.97 -11.60 7.15
CA GLY A 107 -13.65 -12.10 7.48
C GLY A 107 -12.96 -12.67 6.23
N LEU A 108 -11.98 -11.96 5.68
CA LEU A 108 -11.26 -12.41 4.48
C LEU A 108 -10.07 -13.28 4.89
N PHE A 109 -10.13 -14.58 4.64
CA PHE A 109 -9.02 -15.49 4.93
C PHE A 109 -8.12 -15.65 3.71
N ALA A 110 -6.82 -15.42 3.89
CA ALA A 110 -5.78 -15.47 2.87
C ALA A 110 -6.11 -14.61 1.62
N PRO A 111 -6.39 -13.29 1.77
CA PRO A 111 -6.69 -12.41 0.65
C PRO A 111 -5.51 -12.23 -0.31
N ASP A 112 -4.28 -12.54 0.13
CA ASP A 112 -3.05 -12.55 -0.66
C ASP A 112 -3.07 -13.57 -1.81
N THR A 113 -3.98 -14.54 -1.79
CA THR A 113 -4.20 -15.51 -2.89
C THR A 113 -4.47 -14.84 -4.22
N ILE A 114 -4.94 -13.60 -4.22
CA ILE A 114 -5.10 -12.78 -5.43
C ILE A 114 -3.81 -12.68 -6.26
N THR A 115 -2.65 -12.74 -5.61
CA THR A 115 -1.34 -12.69 -6.27
C THR A 115 -1.08 -13.90 -7.17
N SER A 116 -1.71 -15.04 -6.89
CA SER A 116 -1.58 -16.27 -7.68
C SER A 116 -2.43 -16.27 -8.95
N LEU A 117 -3.33 -15.31 -9.14
CA LEU A 117 -4.25 -15.25 -10.28
C LEU A 117 -3.64 -14.60 -11.53
N GLY A 118 -2.47 -14.00 -11.42
CA GLY A 118 -1.77 -13.36 -12.52
C GLY A 118 -0.27 -13.63 -12.49
N LYS A 119 0.43 -13.24 -13.56
CA LYS A 119 1.89 -13.42 -13.70
C LYS A 119 2.65 -12.09 -13.69
N THR A 120 1.95 -10.98 -13.91
CA THR A 120 2.52 -9.64 -14.01
C THR A 120 1.92 -8.71 -12.98
N GLY A 121 2.55 -7.54 -12.76
CA GLY A 121 1.98 -6.48 -11.92
C GLY A 121 0.66 -5.94 -12.47
N GLU A 122 0.54 -5.89 -13.79
CA GLU A 122 -0.66 -5.46 -14.48
C GLU A 122 -1.82 -6.46 -14.25
N ASP A 123 -1.55 -7.76 -14.32
CA ASP A 123 -2.54 -8.80 -13.97
C ASP A 123 -2.99 -8.67 -12.52
N TYR A 124 -2.05 -8.42 -11.60
CA TYR A 124 -2.36 -8.22 -10.19
C TYR A 124 -3.33 -7.05 -10.00
N HIS A 125 -3.05 -5.89 -10.58
CA HIS A 125 -3.92 -4.72 -10.44
C HIS A 125 -5.31 -4.95 -11.06
N LYS A 126 -5.38 -5.61 -12.21
CA LYS A 126 -6.66 -5.99 -12.81
C LYS A 126 -7.47 -6.94 -11.90
N ASN A 127 -6.81 -7.93 -11.31
CA ASN A 127 -7.48 -8.85 -10.38
C ASN A 127 -7.89 -8.12 -9.09
N GLU A 128 -7.08 -7.19 -8.60
CA GLU A 128 -7.39 -6.36 -7.45
C GLU A 128 -8.61 -5.47 -7.71
N ASP A 129 -8.73 -4.88 -8.90
CA ASP A 129 -9.91 -4.10 -9.28
C ASP A 129 -11.18 -4.97 -9.23
N ILE A 130 -11.16 -6.19 -9.78
CA ILE A 130 -12.29 -7.12 -9.69
C ILE A 130 -12.59 -7.49 -8.22
N PHE A 131 -11.57 -7.70 -7.41
CA PHE A 131 -11.74 -8.01 -6.00
C PHE A 131 -12.48 -6.90 -5.24
N PHE A 132 -12.13 -5.65 -5.50
CA PHE A 132 -12.76 -4.51 -4.82
C PHE A 132 -14.08 -4.06 -5.43
N THR A 133 -14.21 -4.01 -6.76
CA THR A 133 -15.39 -3.42 -7.43
C THR A 133 -16.31 -4.45 -8.10
N GLY A 134 -15.94 -5.71 -8.09
CA GLY A 134 -16.67 -6.76 -8.80
C GLY A 134 -16.39 -6.76 -10.31
N TYR A 135 -17.02 -7.68 -11.01
CA TYR A 135 -16.83 -7.85 -12.46
C TYR A 135 -17.33 -6.66 -13.30
N GLN A 136 -18.24 -5.87 -12.76
CA GLN A 136 -18.81 -4.71 -13.45
C GLN A 136 -17.95 -3.45 -13.32
N GLY A 137 -16.95 -3.46 -12.41
CA GLY A 137 -16.11 -2.30 -12.14
C GLY A 137 -16.87 -1.10 -11.57
N ASP A 138 -18.05 -1.32 -10.98
CA ASP A 138 -18.92 -0.29 -10.41
C ASP A 138 -19.16 -0.59 -8.93
N PRO A 139 -18.63 0.23 -8.00
CA PRO A 139 -18.81 0.02 -6.56
C PRO A 139 -20.24 0.29 -6.07
N THR A 140 -21.11 0.79 -6.95
CA THR A 140 -22.53 1.03 -6.66
C THR A 140 -23.44 0.04 -7.40
N ALA A 141 -22.85 -0.93 -8.11
CA ALA A 141 -23.60 -1.88 -8.91
C ALA A 141 -24.62 -2.63 -8.07
N GLN A 142 -25.78 -2.83 -8.64
CA GLN A 142 -26.82 -3.65 -8.05
C GLN A 142 -26.37 -5.12 -8.00
N LYS A 143 -27.04 -5.90 -7.17
CA LYS A 143 -26.79 -7.32 -6.91
C LYS A 143 -26.32 -8.08 -8.17
N PRO A 144 -25.11 -8.64 -8.20
CA PRO A 144 -24.66 -9.47 -9.32
C PRO A 144 -25.45 -10.78 -9.39
N ALA A 145 -25.23 -11.57 -10.45
CA ALA A 145 -25.81 -12.89 -10.57
C ALA A 145 -25.47 -13.77 -9.37
N ASP A 146 -26.35 -14.73 -9.04
CA ASP A 146 -26.22 -15.61 -7.87
C ASP A 146 -24.81 -16.21 -7.77
N LYS A 147 -24.20 -16.06 -6.59
CA LYS A 147 -22.84 -16.49 -6.23
C LYS A 147 -21.67 -15.83 -6.97
N GLU A 148 -21.90 -14.87 -7.84
CA GLU A 148 -20.80 -14.06 -8.37
C GLU A 148 -20.19 -13.18 -7.28
N TRP A 149 -18.92 -12.82 -7.48
CA TRP A 149 -18.24 -11.93 -6.54
C TRP A 149 -18.80 -10.51 -6.64
N TYR A 150 -19.28 -9.99 -5.52
CA TYR A 150 -19.90 -8.66 -5.45
C TYR A 150 -18.89 -7.52 -5.58
N GLY A 151 -17.62 -7.75 -5.21
CA GLY A 151 -16.70 -6.69 -4.91
C GLY A 151 -16.87 -6.14 -3.48
N ILE A 152 -15.77 -5.96 -2.78
CA ILE A 152 -15.79 -5.52 -1.38
C ILE A 152 -16.41 -4.13 -1.22
N ALA A 153 -16.18 -3.23 -2.17
CA ALA A 153 -16.70 -1.86 -2.16
C ALA A 153 -18.25 -1.80 -2.22
N ASN A 154 -18.90 -2.84 -2.75
CA ASN A 154 -20.36 -2.92 -2.74
C ASN A 154 -20.96 -3.31 -1.40
N LEU A 155 -20.14 -3.87 -0.50
CA LEU A 155 -20.58 -4.46 0.77
C LEU A 155 -20.14 -3.65 1.98
N VAL A 156 -19.01 -2.97 1.88
CA VAL A 156 -18.38 -2.23 2.97
C VAL A 156 -18.39 -0.74 2.63
N ALA A 157 -18.94 0.06 3.53
CA ALA A 157 -18.93 1.50 3.36
C ALA A 157 -17.49 2.04 3.27
N ASP A 158 -17.25 2.89 2.30
CA ASP A 158 -15.98 3.58 2.15
C ASP A 158 -15.71 4.49 3.36
N ARG A 159 -14.56 4.28 3.99
CA ARG A 159 -14.02 5.17 5.02
C ARG A 159 -12.82 5.87 4.45
N THR A 160 -13.08 6.97 3.77
CA THR A 160 -12.00 7.72 3.15
C THR A 160 -10.95 8.19 4.14
N PRO A 161 -9.65 8.01 3.83
CA PRO A 161 -8.57 8.65 4.56
C PRO A 161 -8.34 10.12 4.15
N ALA A 162 -8.98 10.57 3.06
CA ALA A 162 -8.90 11.94 2.57
C ALA A 162 -9.79 12.87 3.40
N VAL A 163 -9.34 13.22 4.60
CA VAL A 163 -10.06 14.03 5.59
C VAL A 163 -9.23 15.24 6.04
N GLY A 164 -9.89 16.25 6.57
CA GLY A 164 -9.24 17.46 7.09
C GLY A 164 -9.00 18.52 6.02
N ARG A 165 -7.81 19.10 5.92
CA ARG A 165 -7.50 20.24 5.03
C ARG A 165 -6.40 19.97 4.02
N THR A 166 -5.75 18.81 4.12
CA THR A 166 -4.66 18.45 3.22
C THR A 166 -4.83 17.01 2.78
N PHE A 167 -4.85 16.80 1.49
CA PHE A 167 -4.83 15.51 0.84
C PHE A 167 -3.92 15.56 -0.38
N THR A 168 -2.96 14.63 -0.45
CA THR A 168 -2.08 14.47 -1.60
C THR A 168 -2.00 13.00 -1.98
N THR A 169 -2.04 12.74 -3.27
CA THR A 169 -1.76 11.43 -3.83
C THR A 169 -0.99 11.58 -5.14
N SER A 170 0.02 10.76 -5.32
CA SER A 170 0.69 10.53 -6.60
C SER A 170 0.27 9.18 -7.20
N PHE A 171 -0.81 8.57 -6.68
CA PHE A 171 -1.32 7.26 -7.09
C PHE A 171 -0.29 6.13 -6.94
N ASN A 172 0.72 6.35 -6.11
CA ASN A 172 1.85 5.45 -5.93
C ASN A 172 1.41 4.15 -5.24
N THR A 173 1.59 3.03 -5.93
CA THR A 173 1.24 1.69 -5.43
C THR A 173 2.26 1.12 -4.43
N GLY A 174 3.34 1.85 -4.13
CA GLY A 174 4.42 1.42 -3.24
C GLY A 174 5.44 0.51 -3.93
N HIS A 175 5.39 0.41 -5.25
CA HIS A 175 6.37 -0.29 -6.08
C HIS A 175 6.45 0.35 -7.47
N GLY A 176 7.47 0.02 -8.24
CA GLY A 176 7.62 0.52 -9.60
C GLY A 176 8.82 -0.07 -10.31
N ARG A 177 8.87 0.15 -11.63
CA ARG A 177 10.01 -0.18 -12.49
C ARG A 177 11.08 0.90 -12.42
N LYS A 178 10.65 2.15 -12.21
CA LYS A 178 11.45 3.36 -12.05
C LYS A 178 10.88 4.19 -10.92
N TRP A 179 11.69 5.10 -10.37
CA TRP A 179 11.19 6.15 -9.47
C TRP A 179 11.31 7.49 -10.17
N PHE A 180 10.21 8.21 -10.20
CA PHE A 180 10.12 9.53 -10.82
C PHE A 180 10.06 10.60 -9.73
N VAL A 181 10.63 11.75 -10.04
CA VAL A 181 10.59 12.99 -9.27
C VAL A 181 10.29 14.12 -10.23
N ASP A 182 9.16 14.78 -10.09
CA ASP A 182 8.70 15.89 -10.93
C ASP A 182 8.77 15.54 -12.44
N GLY A 183 8.31 14.33 -12.79
CA GLY A 183 8.26 13.82 -14.15
C GLY A 183 9.62 13.33 -14.72
N LYS A 184 10.68 13.32 -13.90
CA LYS A 184 12.01 12.86 -14.31
C LYS A 184 12.42 11.59 -13.59
N VAL A 185 13.07 10.68 -14.29
CA VAL A 185 13.59 9.44 -13.70
C VAL A 185 14.73 9.77 -12.72
N SER A 186 14.55 9.42 -11.46
CA SER A 186 15.56 9.56 -10.38
C SER A 186 16.19 8.22 -9.98
N LYS A 187 15.51 7.10 -10.27
CA LYS A 187 16.04 5.75 -10.14
C LYS A 187 15.52 4.92 -11.30
N ASP A 188 16.42 4.29 -12.05
CA ASP A 188 16.10 3.42 -13.19
C ASP A 188 16.34 1.95 -12.83
N SER A 189 15.57 1.45 -11.90
CA SER A 189 15.53 0.04 -11.51
C SER A 189 14.26 -0.26 -10.72
N GLU A 190 13.85 -1.50 -10.72
CA GLU A 190 12.70 -1.97 -9.93
C GLU A 190 12.90 -1.72 -8.44
N TRP A 191 11.79 -1.43 -7.78
CA TRP A 191 11.76 -1.16 -6.35
C TRP A 191 10.42 -1.55 -5.73
N ASN A 192 10.42 -1.78 -4.41
CA ASN A 192 9.24 -2.13 -3.62
C ASN A 192 9.38 -1.53 -2.21
N TYR A 193 8.81 -0.34 -2.02
CA TYR A 193 8.86 0.40 -0.75
C TYR A 193 7.44 0.67 -0.27
N ARG A 194 6.82 -0.32 0.38
CA ARG A 194 5.40 -0.26 0.78
C ARG A 194 5.04 0.90 1.70
N SER A 195 5.99 1.38 2.49
CA SER A 195 5.76 2.51 3.40
C SER A 195 5.55 3.86 2.71
N VAL A 196 5.77 3.93 1.40
CA VAL A 196 5.54 5.15 0.59
C VAL A 196 4.38 5.01 -0.39
N SER A 197 3.56 3.96 -0.24
CA SER A 197 2.34 3.86 -1.05
C SER A 197 1.38 5.00 -0.71
N GLY A 198 0.83 5.63 -1.77
CA GLY A 198 -0.16 6.68 -1.63
C GLY A 198 -1.57 6.13 -1.36
N VAL A 199 -2.51 7.04 -1.16
CA VAL A 199 -3.93 6.70 -1.13
C VAL A 199 -4.40 6.48 -2.56
N LEU A 200 -4.68 5.22 -2.91
CA LEU A 200 -5.21 4.87 -4.22
C LEU A 200 -6.69 5.23 -4.33
N PRO A 201 -7.21 5.47 -5.55
CA PRO A 201 -8.62 5.82 -5.74
C PRO A 201 -9.56 4.83 -5.05
N THR A 202 -10.40 5.34 -4.15
CA THR A 202 -11.33 4.54 -3.34
C THR A 202 -12.42 3.91 -4.20
N TRP A 203 -12.77 4.56 -5.30
CA TRP A 203 -13.78 4.11 -6.25
C TRP A 203 -13.22 3.33 -7.45
N ARG A 204 -11.95 2.97 -7.46
CA ARG A 204 -11.34 2.04 -8.43
C ARG A 204 -11.82 2.25 -9.87
N TRP A 205 -11.67 3.49 -10.39
CA TRP A 205 -12.07 3.84 -11.76
C TRP A 205 -13.57 3.69 -12.03
N TRP A 206 -14.41 3.92 -11.05
CA TRP A 206 -15.84 3.98 -11.32
C TRP A 206 -16.14 5.03 -12.38
N GLN A 207 -16.55 4.53 -13.56
CA GLN A 207 -16.71 5.34 -14.76
C GLN A 207 -18.13 5.28 -15.27
N THR A 208 -18.68 6.45 -15.66
CA THR A 208 -19.87 6.58 -16.47
C THR A 208 -19.52 7.29 -17.77
N SER A 209 -20.14 6.91 -18.91
CA SER A 209 -19.82 7.47 -20.21
C SER A 209 -21.05 7.47 -21.11
N THR A 210 -21.16 8.48 -21.95
CA THR A 210 -22.17 8.53 -23.05
C THR A 210 -21.78 7.70 -24.26
N GLY A 211 -20.54 7.24 -24.33
CA GLY A 211 -19.98 6.35 -25.35
C GLY A 211 -19.12 5.22 -24.72
N GLU A 212 -18.17 4.73 -25.48
CA GLU A 212 -17.21 3.76 -24.96
C GLU A 212 -16.33 4.39 -23.87
N LYS A 213 -16.04 3.62 -22.82
CA LYS A 213 -15.21 4.07 -21.70
C LYS A 213 -13.74 4.00 -22.09
N LEU A 214 -12.99 5.03 -21.76
CA LEU A 214 -11.53 4.96 -21.77
C LEU A 214 -11.07 3.87 -20.80
N ARG A 215 -10.04 3.15 -21.17
CA ARG A 215 -9.36 2.20 -20.29
C ARG A 215 -8.60 2.97 -19.22
N ALA A 216 -8.89 2.70 -17.96
CA ALA A 216 -8.15 3.24 -16.82
C ALA A 216 -7.19 2.19 -16.28
N GLU A 217 -5.93 2.56 -16.09
CA GLU A 217 -4.88 1.66 -15.60
C GLU A 217 -3.74 2.42 -14.91
N TYR A 218 -2.91 1.71 -14.13
CA TYR A 218 -1.64 2.24 -13.64
C TYR A 218 -0.59 2.17 -14.75
N ASP A 219 0.05 3.31 -15.04
CA ASP A 219 1.18 3.39 -15.96
C ASP A 219 2.49 3.41 -15.19
N PHE A 220 3.26 2.31 -15.26
CA PHE A 220 4.56 2.16 -14.62
C PHE A 220 5.73 2.64 -15.50
N THR A 221 5.44 3.17 -16.68
CA THR A 221 6.44 3.62 -17.63
C THR A 221 6.62 5.13 -17.62
N ASP A 222 5.58 5.86 -17.22
CA ASP A 222 5.59 7.34 -17.16
C ASP A 222 4.81 7.81 -15.92
N ALA A 223 5.48 8.55 -15.05
CA ALA A 223 4.90 9.07 -13.82
C ALA A 223 5.44 10.44 -13.46
N TYR A 224 4.68 11.19 -12.66
CA TYR A 224 5.13 12.48 -12.16
C TYR A 224 5.97 12.30 -10.88
N ASN A 225 5.46 11.59 -9.89
CA ASN A 225 6.15 11.26 -8.64
C ASN A 225 5.90 9.80 -8.26
N GLY A 226 6.92 9.11 -7.74
CA GLY A 226 6.82 7.71 -7.33
C GLY A 226 6.98 6.74 -8.49
N GLY A 227 6.23 5.64 -8.49
CA GLY A 227 6.41 4.52 -9.42
C GLY A 227 5.46 4.47 -10.60
N ASN A 228 4.36 5.20 -10.55
CA ASN A 228 3.29 5.12 -11.55
C ASN A 228 2.41 6.36 -11.56
N SER A 229 1.67 6.53 -12.64
CA SER A 229 0.56 7.48 -12.78
C SER A 229 -0.75 6.74 -13.10
N LEU A 230 -1.88 7.45 -13.11
CA LEU A 230 -3.13 6.95 -13.67
C LEU A 230 -3.20 7.30 -15.15
N LYS A 231 -3.35 6.29 -16.00
CA LYS A 231 -3.48 6.44 -17.44
C LYS A 231 -4.90 6.13 -17.89
N PHE A 232 -5.43 7.01 -18.70
CA PHE A 232 -6.70 6.85 -19.41
C PHE A 232 -6.41 6.80 -20.90
N SER A 233 -6.80 5.71 -21.57
CA SER A 233 -6.44 5.51 -22.97
C SER A 233 -7.52 4.77 -23.75
N GLY A 234 -7.53 4.96 -25.05
CA GLY A 234 -8.44 4.26 -25.97
C GLY A 234 -8.81 5.10 -27.19
N ASP A 235 -9.60 4.51 -28.09
CA ASP A 235 -10.20 5.20 -29.21
C ASP A 235 -11.55 5.80 -28.78
N VAL A 236 -11.76 7.06 -29.12
CA VAL A 236 -13.04 7.74 -28.95
C VAL A 236 -13.71 7.85 -30.31
N ALA A 237 -14.88 7.23 -30.47
CA ALA A 237 -15.54 7.13 -31.77
C ALA A 237 -16.24 8.42 -32.23
N GLY A 238 -16.57 9.32 -31.30
CA GLY A 238 -17.29 10.57 -31.60
C GLY A 238 -17.49 11.41 -30.34
N LYS A 239 -18.46 12.29 -30.35
CA LYS A 239 -18.81 13.12 -29.20
C LYS A 239 -19.08 12.22 -27.98
N THR A 240 -18.33 12.40 -26.92
CA THR A 240 -18.38 11.53 -25.71
C THR A 240 -18.05 12.33 -24.47
N ASP A 241 -18.91 12.22 -23.47
CA ASP A 241 -18.71 12.73 -22.14
C ASP A 241 -18.45 11.54 -21.20
N GLN A 242 -17.40 11.63 -20.41
CA GLN A 242 -17.04 10.57 -19.46
C GLN A 242 -16.65 11.13 -18.11
N ASP A 243 -17.32 10.61 -17.07
CA ASP A 243 -16.93 10.79 -15.67
C ASP A 243 -16.02 9.65 -15.21
N VAL A 244 -14.98 9.99 -14.46
CA VAL A 244 -14.14 9.05 -13.73
C VAL A 244 -14.13 9.47 -12.26
N ASN A 245 -14.90 8.78 -11.45
CA ASN A 245 -14.97 9.04 -10.02
C ASN A 245 -13.73 8.45 -9.34
N LEU A 246 -12.98 9.29 -8.63
CA LEU A 246 -11.70 8.90 -8.02
C LEU A 246 -11.83 8.66 -6.52
N TYR A 247 -12.34 9.63 -5.77
CA TYR A 247 -12.35 9.61 -4.32
C TYR A 247 -13.67 10.08 -3.72
N SER A 248 -14.13 9.38 -2.71
CA SER A 248 -14.91 9.96 -1.63
C SER A 248 -13.97 10.68 -0.68
N THR A 249 -14.33 11.83 -0.18
CA THR A 249 -13.48 12.68 0.68
C THR A 249 -14.29 13.36 1.77
N LYS A 250 -13.60 14.00 2.71
CA LYS A 250 -14.17 14.94 3.68
C LYS A 250 -13.15 16.04 3.93
N LEU A 251 -12.94 16.89 2.91
CA LEU A 251 -11.91 17.93 2.93
C LEU A 251 -12.54 19.29 3.17
N GLU A 252 -12.14 19.97 4.24
CA GLU A 252 -12.56 21.31 4.56
C GLU A 252 -11.84 22.33 3.67
N VAL A 253 -12.59 23.22 3.05
CA VAL A 253 -12.03 24.27 2.19
C VAL A 253 -11.95 25.58 2.96
N THR A 254 -10.77 26.19 2.94
CA THR A 254 -10.50 27.53 3.50
C THR A 254 -10.24 28.55 2.37
N GLU A 255 -10.12 29.81 2.71
CA GLU A 255 -9.74 30.86 1.75
C GLU A 255 -8.33 30.66 1.17
N LYS A 256 -7.51 29.79 1.79
CA LYS A 256 -6.15 29.48 1.33
C LYS A 256 -6.06 28.18 0.57
N THR A 257 -7.16 27.42 0.46
CA THR A 257 -7.15 26.10 -0.16
C THR A 257 -6.88 26.21 -1.66
N LYS A 258 -5.91 25.44 -2.13
CA LYS A 258 -5.57 25.32 -3.54
C LYS A 258 -5.61 23.85 -3.97
N LEU A 259 -5.90 23.67 -5.24
CA LEU A 259 -5.76 22.43 -5.97
C LEU A 259 -4.46 22.50 -6.77
N ARG A 260 -3.62 21.47 -6.71
CA ARG A 260 -2.51 21.26 -7.65
C ARG A 260 -2.70 19.90 -8.35
N VAL A 261 -2.54 19.91 -9.66
CA VAL A 261 -2.71 18.73 -10.50
C VAL A 261 -1.53 18.57 -11.42
N ALA A 262 -0.81 17.46 -11.31
CA ALA A 262 0.19 17.09 -12.31
C ALA A 262 -0.45 16.14 -13.33
N HIS A 263 -0.43 16.53 -14.60
CA HIS A 263 -1.04 15.79 -15.69
C HIS A 263 -0.24 15.89 -16.98
N LYS A 264 -0.53 15.00 -17.92
CA LYS A 264 0.12 14.92 -19.23
C LYS A 264 -0.83 14.35 -20.28
N GLY A 265 -0.77 14.84 -21.52
CA GLY A 265 -1.59 14.37 -22.63
C GLY A 265 -2.97 15.01 -22.71
N GLY A 266 -3.96 14.29 -23.21
CA GLY A 266 -5.35 14.72 -23.31
C GLY A 266 -5.72 15.43 -24.61
N LYS A 267 -4.84 15.44 -25.61
CA LYS A 267 -5.11 16.10 -26.90
C LYS A 267 -6.38 15.55 -27.56
N GLY A 268 -7.24 16.46 -27.95
CA GLY A 268 -8.53 16.14 -28.57
C GLY A 268 -9.70 16.06 -27.61
N SER A 269 -9.51 16.49 -26.36
CA SER A 269 -10.56 16.63 -25.36
C SER A 269 -10.42 17.93 -24.58
N LYS A 270 -11.43 18.25 -23.77
CA LYS A 270 -11.28 19.07 -22.56
C LYS A 270 -11.30 18.14 -21.36
N VAL A 271 -10.48 18.43 -20.38
CA VAL A 271 -10.38 17.64 -19.15
C VAL A 271 -10.60 18.55 -17.94
N TYR A 272 -11.43 18.10 -17.03
CA TYR A 272 -11.76 18.88 -15.83
C TYR A 272 -11.51 18.04 -14.59
N MET A 273 -10.99 18.69 -13.54
CA MET A 273 -11.15 18.22 -12.16
C MET A 273 -12.44 18.81 -11.62
N ALA A 274 -13.30 17.98 -11.05
CA ALA A 274 -14.55 18.42 -10.45
C ALA A 274 -14.72 17.90 -9.01
N PHE A 275 -15.35 18.72 -8.18
CA PHE A 275 -15.56 18.44 -6.76
C PHE A 275 -17.06 18.48 -6.43
N SER A 276 -17.51 17.53 -5.62
CA SER A 276 -18.83 17.64 -4.99
C SER A 276 -18.70 18.31 -3.64
N THR A 277 -19.51 19.31 -3.40
CA THR A 277 -19.61 20.01 -2.09
C THR A 277 -20.83 19.56 -1.29
N THR A 278 -21.52 18.50 -1.74
CA THR A 278 -22.70 17.94 -1.07
C THR A 278 -22.48 16.46 -0.72
N PRO A 279 -23.02 15.99 0.44
CA PRO A 279 -22.79 14.60 0.90
C PRO A 279 -23.40 13.51 0.00
N ASP A 280 -24.30 13.88 -0.91
CA ASP A 280 -24.93 13.01 -1.91
C ASP A 280 -24.16 12.96 -3.24
N TYR A 281 -22.93 13.50 -3.22
CA TYR A 281 -21.97 13.44 -4.32
C TYR A 281 -22.44 14.11 -5.63
N LYS A 282 -23.22 15.19 -5.53
CA LYS A 282 -23.63 15.97 -6.69
C LYS A 282 -22.55 16.97 -7.10
N PHE A 283 -22.34 17.11 -8.41
CA PHE A 283 -21.33 17.99 -9.01
C PHE A 283 -21.97 19.19 -9.72
N GLU A 284 -22.90 19.86 -9.03
CA GLU A 284 -23.71 20.93 -9.61
C GLU A 284 -23.08 22.33 -9.45
N ASP A 285 -22.11 22.49 -8.56
CA ASP A 285 -21.45 23.76 -8.30
C ASP A 285 -20.42 24.09 -9.38
N ALA A 286 -20.74 25.06 -10.24
CA ALA A 286 -19.84 25.47 -11.33
C ALA A 286 -18.46 25.95 -10.82
N ALA A 287 -18.39 26.56 -9.62
CA ALA A 287 -17.13 27.00 -9.04
C ALA A 287 -16.20 25.85 -8.65
N ALA A 288 -16.77 24.64 -8.52
CA ALA A 288 -16.04 23.41 -8.19
C ALA A 288 -15.48 22.66 -9.41
N TRP A 289 -15.61 23.21 -10.63
CA TRP A 289 -15.04 22.65 -11.84
C TRP A 289 -13.82 23.45 -12.28
N LYS A 290 -12.72 22.75 -12.54
CA LYS A 290 -11.44 23.35 -12.97
C LYS A 290 -10.97 22.67 -14.24
N GLU A 291 -10.98 23.42 -15.37
CA GLU A 291 -10.49 22.95 -16.67
C GLU A 291 -8.96 22.92 -16.64
N LEU A 292 -8.37 21.79 -17.05
CA LEU A 292 -6.93 21.60 -17.13
C LEU A 292 -6.39 22.15 -18.45
N THR A 293 -5.29 22.87 -18.39
CA THR A 293 -4.57 23.33 -19.60
C THR A 293 -3.66 22.21 -20.09
N LEU A 294 -4.13 21.46 -21.07
CA LEU A 294 -3.48 20.23 -21.56
C LEU A 294 -2.08 20.47 -22.15
N SER A 295 -1.18 19.50 -21.97
CA SER A 295 0.21 19.56 -22.42
C SER A 295 0.70 18.14 -22.76
N ASP A 296 1.53 18.03 -23.81
CA ASP A 296 2.20 16.78 -24.18
C ASP A 296 3.33 16.40 -23.20
N ASP A 297 3.81 17.36 -22.38
CA ASP A 297 4.74 17.15 -21.31
C ASP A 297 4.04 17.22 -19.93
N TRP A 298 4.68 16.67 -18.89
CA TRP A 298 4.19 16.82 -17.53
C TRP A 298 4.03 18.29 -17.16
N LYS A 299 2.82 18.67 -16.78
CA LYS A 299 2.45 20.00 -16.29
C LYS A 299 1.86 19.86 -14.89
N ASN A 300 2.41 20.64 -13.95
CA ASN A 300 1.83 20.81 -12.62
C ASN A 300 1.08 22.15 -12.58
N GLU A 301 -0.24 22.10 -12.53
CA GLU A 301 -1.11 23.27 -12.60
C GLU A 301 -1.77 23.53 -11.25
N GLU A 302 -1.90 24.81 -10.87
CA GLU A 302 -2.49 25.21 -9.61
C GLU A 302 -3.75 26.03 -9.84
N PHE A 303 -4.80 25.72 -9.05
CA PHE A 303 -6.08 26.41 -9.05
C PHE A 303 -6.44 26.90 -7.65
N ASP A 304 -6.98 28.09 -7.57
CA ASP A 304 -7.56 28.63 -6.35
C ASP A 304 -8.95 28.03 -6.09
N LEU A 305 -9.17 27.54 -4.87
CA LEU A 305 -10.46 27.03 -4.41
C LEU A 305 -11.12 27.94 -3.35
N SER A 306 -10.64 29.16 -3.15
CA SER A 306 -11.18 30.11 -2.18
C SER A 306 -12.68 30.40 -2.38
N SER A 307 -13.17 30.30 -3.63
CA SER A 307 -14.62 30.41 -3.93
C SER A 307 -15.50 29.34 -3.28
N LEU A 308 -14.89 28.26 -2.80
CA LEU A 308 -15.53 27.16 -2.07
C LEU A 308 -15.29 27.25 -0.55
N ALA A 309 -14.67 28.32 -0.05
CA ALA A 309 -14.36 28.47 1.37
C ALA A 309 -15.57 28.27 2.28
N GLY A 310 -15.39 27.57 3.38
CA GLY A 310 -16.46 27.19 4.31
C GLY A 310 -17.26 25.95 3.90
N LYS A 311 -17.08 25.42 2.68
CA LYS A 311 -17.66 24.15 2.23
C LYS A 311 -16.73 22.96 2.54
N THR A 312 -17.28 21.77 2.44
CA THR A 312 -16.54 20.51 2.48
C THR A 312 -16.59 19.86 1.11
N ILE A 313 -15.46 19.39 0.60
CA ILE A 313 -15.39 18.56 -0.60
C ILE A 313 -15.66 17.13 -0.16
N TYR A 314 -16.74 16.51 -0.71
CA TYR A 314 -17.15 15.14 -0.41
C TYR A 314 -16.74 14.14 -1.48
N ALA A 315 -16.49 14.62 -2.70
CA ALA A 315 -16.06 13.76 -3.79
C ALA A 315 -15.15 14.49 -4.78
N VAL A 316 -14.29 13.73 -5.44
CA VAL A 316 -13.37 14.18 -6.49
C VAL A 316 -13.53 13.28 -7.71
N LYS A 317 -13.68 13.88 -8.88
CA LYS A 317 -13.71 13.19 -10.17
C LYS A 317 -12.89 13.90 -11.24
N LEU A 318 -12.50 13.15 -12.27
CA LEU A 318 -12.14 13.66 -13.59
C LEU A 318 -13.37 13.64 -14.50
N PHE A 319 -13.46 14.60 -15.39
CA PHE A 319 -14.44 14.63 -16.46
C PHE A 319 -13.72 14.89 -17.78
N PHE A 320 -14.01 14.04 -18.77
CA PHE A 320 -13.49 14.14 -20.13
C PHE A 320 -14.63 14.53 -21.07
N GLU A 321 -14.45 15.60 -21.83
CA GLU A 321 -15.38 16.06 -22.88
C GLU A 321 -14.67 15.94 -24.24
N HIS A 322 -15.19 15.05 -25.10
CA HIS A 322 -14.73 14.88 -26.46
C HIS A 322 -15.78 15.40 -27.44
N GLU A 323 -15.44 16.35 -28.26
CA GLU A 323 -16.35 16.91 -29.28
C GLU A 323 -16.40 16.06 -30.56
N GLY A 324 -15.45 15.14 -30.76
CA GLY A 324 -15.36 14.30 -31.95
C GLY A 324 -14.51 13.05 -31.72
N ALA A 325 -14.31 12.31 -32.82
CA ALA A 325 -13.49 11.11 -32.78
C ALA A 325 -12.02 11.43 -32.53
N VAL A 326 -11.38 10.65 -31.63
CA VAL A 326 -9.96 10.74 -31.36
C VAL A 326 -9.38 9.32 -31.37
N LYS A 327 -8.31 9.12 -32.12
CA LYS A 327 -7.57 7.85 -32.16
C LYS A 327 -6.41 7.90 -31.17
N ASP A 328 -6.10 6.74 -30.57
CA ASP A 328 -4.97 6.56 -29.65
C ASP A 328 -4.93 7.63 -28.53
N TYR A 329 -6.11 7.98 -28.00
CA TYR A 329 -6.21 8.97 -26.94
C TYR A 329 -5.44 8.50 -25.70
N GLN A 330 -4.69 9.43 -25.09
CA GLN A 330 -3.96 9.19 -23.85
C GLN A 330 -3.98 10.42 -22.95
N PHE A 331 -4.26 10.20 -21.68
CA PHE A 331 -4.15 11.18 -20.61
C PHE A 331 -3.59 10.51 -19.36
N ASN A 332 -2.59 11.12 -18.76
CA ASN A 332 -1.98 10.65 -17.51
C ASN A 332 -2.23 11.67 -16.38
N LEU A 333 -2.74 11.21 -15.25
CA LEU A 333 -2.85 11.96 -14.01
C LEU A 333 -1.75 11.48 -13.06
N GLY A 334 -0.78 12.35 -12.76
CA GLY A 334 0.43 11.99 -12.01
C GLY A 334 0.40 12.38 -10.54
N GLN A 335 -0.32 13.46 -10.21
CA GLN A 335 -0.48 13.91 -8.81
C GLN A 335 -1.74 14.74 -8.66
N LEU A 336 -2.38 14.61 -7.50
CA LEU A 336 -3.48 15.42 -7.04
C LEU A 336 -3.18 15.89 -5.62
N THR A 337 -3.24 17.20 -5.39
CA THR A 337 -3.07 17.80 -4.05
C THR A 337 -4.16 18.84 -3.81
N ILE A 338 -4.88 18.72 -2.71
CA ILE A 338 -5.82 19.72 -2.19
C ILE A 338 -5.30 20.12 -0.82
N THR A 339 -4.93 21.39 -0.62
CA THR A 339 -4.31 21.81 0.64
C THR A 339 -4.46 23.32 0.88
N ASP A 340 -4.52 23.72 2.13
CA ASP A 340 -4.36 25.12 2.59
C ASP A 340 -2.96 25.40 3.18
N ASN A 341 -2.09 24.38 3.22
CA ASN A 341 -0.68 24.48 3.62
C ASN A 341 0.23 24.50 2.38
N HIS A 342 0.85 25.65 2.14
CA HIS A 342 1.73 25.88 0.98
C HIS A 342 3.22 25.93 1.36
N GLN A 343 3.55 25.56 2.60
CA GLN A 343 4.94 25.54 3.06
C GLN A 343 5.53 24.13 2.90
N ALA A 344 6.75 24.05 2.39
CA ALA A 344 7.50 22.81 2.42
C ALA A 344 7.76 22.36 3.86
N PRO A 345 7.83 21.04 4.12
CA PRO A 345 8.21 20.57 5.45
C PRO A 345 9.64 20.99 5.78
N GLN A 346 9.97 21.03 7.06
CA GLN A 346 11.33 21.30 7.49
C GLN A 346 12.24 20.11 7.10
N ALA A 347 13.50 20.39 6.81
CA ALA A 347 14.49 19.36 6.56
C ALA A 347 14.64 18.43 7.78
N PRO A 348 14.94 17.14 7.57
CA PRO A 348 15.33 16.24 8.66
C PRO A 348 16.55 16.78 9.40
N THR A 349 16.63 16.58 10.72
CA THR A 349 17.75 17.06 11.52
C THR A 349 18.56 15.90 12.11
N GLY A 350 19.84 16.14 12.42
CA GLY A 350 20.70 15.14 13.04
C GLY A 350 20.98 13.92 12.15
N LEU A 351 20.95 14.08 10.82
CA LEU A 351 21.24 12.98 9.91
C LEU A 351 22.67 12.47 10.13
N SER A 352 22.77 11.18 10.33
CA SER A 352 24.07 10.49 10.51
C SER A 352 24.05 9.09 9.90
N VAL A 353 25.22 8.60 9.51
CA VAL A 353 25.44 7.19 9.17
C VAL A 353 25.84 6.47 10.43
N VAL A 354 24.93 5.72 11.05
CA VAL A 354 25.17 5.06 12.34
C VAL A 354 25.82 3.69 12.20
N LYS A 355 25.76 3.10 11.00
CA LYS A 355 26.43 1.84 10.68
C LYS A 355 26.75 1.81 9.19
N GLN A 356 27.91 1.25 8.87
CA GLN A 356 28.30 0.96 7.48
C GLN A 356 29.08 -0.35 7.41
N SER A 357 29.02 -1.04 6.28
CA SER A 357 29.79 -2.23 5.98
C SER A 357 30.15 -2.24 4.50
N LEU A 358 31.43 -2.33 4.18
CA LEU A 358 31.90 -2.38 2.79
C LEU A 358 31.79 -3.82 2.29
N LYS A 359 31.14 -4.00 1.15
CA LYS A 359 31.15 -5.27 0.40
C LYS A 359 32.36 -5.39 -0.51
N ASN A 360 32.75 -4.27 -1.11
CA ASN A 360 33.93 -4.14 -1.96
C ASN A 360 34.25 -2.64 -2.13
N ALA A 361 35.19 -2.30 -3.00
CA ALA A 361 35.61 -0.93 -3.26
C ALA A 361 34.50 -0.04 -3.86
N GLN A 362 33.40 -0.60 -4.36
CA GLN A 362 32.33 0.11 -5.05
C GLN A 362 30.94 -0.06 -4.41
N GLU A 363 30.78 -1.01 -3.49
CA GLU A 363 29.51 -1.28 -2.84
C GLU A 363 29.64 -1.36 -1.33
N ALA A 364 28.71 -0.73 -0.64
CA ALA A 364 28.57 -0.75 0.82
C ALA A 364 27.11 -0.92 1.22
N GLU A 365 26.90 -1.38 2.43
CA GLU A 365 25.66 -1.25 3.16
C GLU A 365 25.77 -0.10 4.15
N ALA A 366 24.67 0.58 4.44
CA ALA A 366 24.64 1.62 5.45
C ALA A 366 23.31 1.64 6.20
N VAL A 367 23.34 2.20 7.42
CA VAL A 367 22.15 2.57 8.16
C VAL A 367 22.24 4.06 8.43
N VAL A 368 21.25 4.80 7.99
CA VAL A 368 21.09 6.22 8.30
C VAL A 368 20.04 6.43 9.37
N GLN A 369 20.26 7.42 10.22
CA GLN A 369 19.33 7.83 11.27
C GLN A 369 19.25 9.35 11.32
N PHE A 370 18.04 9.87 11.58
CA PHE A 370 17.76 11.29 11.70
C PHE A 370 16.52 11.52 12.56
N SER A 371 16.29 12.77 12.95
CA SER A 371 15.02 13.20 13.54
C SER A 371 14.10 13.69 12.41
N GLY A 372 12.96 13.03 12.27
CA GLY A 372 11.92 13.42 11.34
C GLY A 372 11.03 14.53 11.88
N ASN A 373 10.04 14.95 11.08
CA ASN A 373 9.03 15.92 11.49
C ASN A 373 7.60 15.39 11.23
N GLN A 374 6.61 16.01 11.88
CA GLN A 374 5.20 15.56 11.81
C GLN A 374 4.51 15.93 10.48
N ASP A 375 5.06 16.88 9.73
CA ASP A 375 4.50 17.34 8.45
C ASP A 375 5.02 16.49 7.28
N ALA A 376 6.03 15.65 7.51
CA ALA A 376 6.51 14.69 6.53
C ALA A 376 5.53 13.53 6.40
N ASP A 377 5.30 13.11 5.17
CA ASP A 377 4.61 11.88 4.81
C ASP A 377 5.63 10.73 4.71
N PHE A 378 6.71 10.97 4.00
CA PHE A 378 7.83 10.05 3.88
C PHE A 378 9.16 10.80 3.59
N TYR A 379 10.25 10.05 3.50
CA TYR A 379 11.60 10.55 3.22
C TYR A 379 12.17 9.87 1.99
N GLU A 380 12.84 10.64 1.15
CA GLU A 380 13.62 10.18 0.01
C GLU A 380 15.10 10.21 0.40
N VAL A 381 15.81 9.09 0.22
CA VAL A 381 17.24 8.97 0.51
C VAL A 381 18.01 8.83 -0.79
N TYR A 382 19.05 9.63 -0.94
CA TYR A 382 19.86 9.69 -2.15
C TYR A 382 21.35 9.47 -1.83
N GLU A 383 22.06 8.90 -2.78
CA GLU A 383 23.53 8.87 -2.81
C GLU A 383 24.06 9.83 -3.87
N LYS A 384 25.22 10.40 -3.62
CA LYS A 384 25.92 11.21 -4.61
C LYS A 384 26.70 10.32 -5.58
N ASP A 385 26.53 10.55 -6.88
CA ASP A 385 27.21 9.87 -7.97
C ASP A 385 27.75 10.91 -8.95
N GLY A 386 29.03 11.25 -8.82
CA GLY A 386 29.62 12.41 -9.47
C GLY A 386 28.96 13.73 -9.04
N ASP A 387 28.43 14.48 -9.98
CA ASP A 387 27.69 15.71 -9.72
C ASP A 387 26.19 15.49 -9.49
N ASN A 388 25.72 14.25 -9.68
CA ASN A 388 24.30 13.90 -9.61
C ASN A 388 23.92 13.25 -8.28
N TRP A 389 22.63 13.29 -7.98
CA TRP A 389 22.03 12.57 -6.86
C TRP A 389 21.12 11.45 -7.39
N ARG A 390 21.38 10.23 -6.99
CA ARG A 390 20.61 9.06 -7.35
C ARG A 390 19.77 8.60 -6.16
N LEU A 391 18.48 8.39 -6.35
CA LEU A 391 17.60 7.86 -5.30
C LEU A 391 17.98 6.44 -4.94
N LEU A 392 18.19 6.19 -3.66
CA LEU A 392 18.39 4.85 -3.09
C LEU A 392 17.06 4.21 -2.69
N THR A 393 16.28 4.93 -1.88
CA THR A 393 15.03 4.42 -1.32
C THR A 393 14.08 5.54 -0.90
N GLY A 394 12.80 5.19 -0.73
CA GLY A 394 11.80 5.97 -0.01
C GLY A 394 11.35 5.22 1.24
N SER A 395 11.11 5.92 2.34
CA SER A 395 10.67 5.32 3.60
C SER A 395 9.93 6.31 4.49
N SER A 396 8.93 5.85 5.23
CA SER A 396 8.27 6.64 6.29
C SER A 396 9.02 6.58 7.63
N ALA A 397 10.06 5.75 7.75
CA ALA A 397 10.88 5.62 8.96
C ALA A 397 12.01 6.64 9.00
N SER A 398 12.49 6.97 10.20
CA SER A 398 13.64 7.85 10.45
C SER A 398 14.94 7.10 10.72
N THR A 399 14.90 5.77 10.76
CA THR A 399 16.06 4.88 10.72
C THR A 399 15.92 3.97 9.53
N ILE A 400 16.82 4.07 8.56
CA ILE A 400 16.67 3.45 7.24
C ILE A 400 17.91 2.62 6.93
N TYR A 401 17.69 1.34 6.62
CA TYR A 401 18.72 0.45 6.10
C TYR A 401 18.83 0.63 4.58
N LEU A 402 20.06 0.82 4.12
CA LEU A 402 20.44 0.96 2.73
C LEU A 402 21.24 -0.30 2.33
N PRO A 403 20.62 -1.28 1.68
CA PRO A 403 21.26 -2.56 1.36
C PRO A 403 22.35 -2.42 0.30
N LYS A 404 22.32 -1.32 -0.44
CA LYS A 404 23.31 -1.03 -1.48
C LYS A 404 23.50 0.48 -1.62
N VAL A 405 24.66 0.95 -1.22
CA VAL A 405 25.20 2.26 -1.56
C VAL A 405 26.36 2.03 -2.53
N SER A 406 26.38 2.75 -3.63
CA SER A 406 27.36 2.49 -4.71
C SER A 406 28.15 3.75 -5.06
N ARG A 407 29.35 3.57 -5.52
CA ARG A 407 30.14 4.66 -6.15
C ARG A 407 30.63 4.27 -7.52
N SER A 408 30.81 5.27 -8.36
CA SER A 408 31.35 5.09 -9.71
C SER A 408 32.74 4.45 -9.69
N ALA A 409 33.04 3.61 -10.68
CA ALA A 409 34.39 3.08 -10.91
C ALA A 409 35.46 4.17 -11.12
N ASN A 410 35.03 5.36 -11.52
CA ASN A 410 35.90 6.51 -11.74
C ASN A 410 35.95 7.50 -10.56
N ALA A 411 35.36 7.16 -9.42
CA ALA A 411 35.37 8.01 -8.24
C ALA A 411 36.81 8.19 -7.73
N THR A 412 37.23 9.44 -7.54
CA THR A 412 38.58 9.78 -7.09
C THR A 412 38.71 9.96 -5.58
N GLY A 413 37.58 10.12 -4.89
CA GLY A 413 37.54 10.35 -3.46
C GLY A 413 37.19 9.07 -2.65
N THR A 414 37.42 9.15 -1.37
CA THR A 414 37.05 8.09 -0.41
C THR A 414 35.77 8.42 0.39
N THR A 415 35.19 9.58 0.20
CA THR A 415 33.97 10.02 0.91
C THR A 415 32.73 9.75 0.06
N GLN A 416 31.73 9.12 0.67
CA GLN A 416 30.39 8.99 0.11
C GLN A 416 29.47 9.98 0.78
N GLU A 417 28.83 10.82 -0.01
CA GLU A 417 27.77 11.71 0.48
C GLU A 417 26.39 11.06 0.29
N LEU A 418 25.56 11.20 1.31
CA LEU A 418 24.15 10.84 1.32
C LEU A 418 23.33 12.08 1.64
N LYS A 419 22.13 12.18 1.08
CA LYS A 419 21.14 13.19 1.49
C LYS A 419 19.79 12.59 1.75
N VAL A 420 19.05 13.21 2.66
CA VAL A 420 17.66 12.89 2.96
C VAL A 420 16.79 14.12 2.77
N VAL A 421 15.69 13.95 2.04
CA VAL A 421 14.70 14.98 1.76
C VAL A 421 13.36 14.50 2.36
N ALA A 422 12.70 15.35 3.13
CA ALA A 422 11.34 15.08 3.58
C ALA A 422 10.34 15.45 2.48
N VAL A 423 9.41 14.55 2.18
CA VAL A 423 8.24 14.83 1.33
C VAL A 423 7.07 15.09 2.25
N GLY A 424 6.47 16.26 2.19
CA GLY A 424 5.38 16.67 3.05
C GLY A 424 4.05 16.05 2.67
N LYS A 425 3.11 16.01 3.63
CA LYS A 425 1.71 15.63 3.40
C LYS A 425 1.01 16.48 2.32
N ASN A 426 1.56 17.65 2.03
CA ASN A 426 1.14 18.54 0.94
C ASN A 426 1.89 18.29 -0.38
N GLY A 427 2.71 17.24 -0.47
CA GLY A 427 3.47 16.88 -1.67
C GLY A 427 4.70 17.74 -1.97
N LEU A 428 5.03 18.72 -1.11
CA LEU A 428 6.22 19.55 -1.26
C LEU A 428 7.44 18.88 -0.64
N ARG A 429 8.63 19.14 -1.21
CA ARG A 429 9.91 18.63 -0.71
C ARG A 429 10.63 19.66 0.14
N SER A 430 11.24 19.22 1.22
CA SER A 430 12.10 20.03 2.08
C SER A 430 13.44 20.34 1.43
N GLU A 431 14.19 21.25 2.03
CA GLU A 431 15.65 21.27 1.87
C GLU A 431 16.25 19.93 2.32
N ALA A 432 17.43 19.60 1.79
CA ALA A 432 18.10 18.33 2.09
C ALA A 432 18.91 18.41 3.39
N ALA A 433 18.83 17.37 4.22
CA ALA A 433 19.85 17.07 5.21
C ALA A 433 20.94 16.21 4.55
N THR A 434 22.21 16.41 4.90
CA THR A 434 23.33 15.65 4.35
C THR A 434 24.16 14.98 5.42
N ALA A 435 24.70 13.80 5.10
CA ALA A 435 25.68 13.09 5.91
C ALA A 435 26.67 12.38 4.97
N SER A 436 27.78 11.94 5.51
CA SER A 436 28.76 11.20 4.72
C SER A 436 29.39 10.07 5.54
N PHE A 437 29.94 9.11 4.84
CA PHE A 437 30.85 8.11 5.39
C PHE A 437 32.09 7.97 4.51
N ASN A 438 33.14 7.38 5.08
CA ASN A 438 34.40 7.15 4.37
C ASN A 438 34.47 5.68 3.93
N TRP A 439 34.77 5.45 2.66
CA TRP A 439 35.03 4.13 2.12
C TRP A 439 36.29 3.48 2.72
N GLY A 440 37.22 4.30 3.29
CA GLY A 440 38.50 3.82 3.81
C GLY A 440 39.47 3.28 2.76
N MET A 441 39.06 3.31 1.48
CA MET A 441 39.83 2.80 0.35
C MET A 441 39.47 3.54 -0.94
N THR A 442 40.37 3.56 -1.90
CA THR A 442 40.09 4.05 -3.26
C THR A 442 39.38 3.00 -4.09
N VAL A 443 38.83 3.38 -5.26
CA VAL A 443 38.14 2.42 -6.15
C VAL A 443 39.12 1.40 -6.74
N GLN A 444 40.38 1.77 -6.87
CA GLN A 444 41.44 0.93 -7.42
C GLN A 444 41.97 -0.11 -6.41
N ASP A 445 41.67 0.05 -5.11
CA ASP A 445 42.08 -0.91 -4.12
C ASP A 445 41.29 -2.22 -4.31
N THR A 446 42.01 -3.30 -4.42
CA THR A 446 41.41 -4.65 -4.55
C THR A 446 41.26 -5.37 -3.20
N THR A 447 41.88 -4.83 -2.16
CA THR A 447 41.84 -5.38 -0.80
C THR A 447 40.82 -4.60 0.03
N LEU A 448 39.80 -5.27 0.54
CA LEU A 448 38.90 -4.68 1.50
C LEU A 448 39.65 -4.28 2.78
N PRO A 449 39.32 -3.13 3.40
CA PRO A 449 39.71 -2.89 4.77
C PRO A 449 39.30 -4.11 5.59
N ARG A 450 40.19 -4.52 6.49
CA ARG A 450 39.91 -5.69 7.34
C ARG A 450 38.54 -5.53 7.97
N PRO A 451 37.62 -6.51 7.83
CA PRO A 451 36.30 -6.42 8.44
C PRO A 451 36.46 -6.11 9.92
N LEU A 452 35.61 -5.25 10.47
CA LEU A 452 35.61 -4.93 11.90
C LEU A 452 35.31 -6.18 12.77
N ALA A 453 34.71 -7.21 12.17
CA ALA A 453 34.56 -8.53 12.75
C ALA A 453 34.67 -9.57 11.63
N GLU A 454 35.55 -10.50 11.74
CA GLU A 454 35.63 -11.66 10.89
C GLU A 454 34.46 -12.60 11.24
N ASN A 455 33.70 -13.06 10.25
CA ASN A 455 32.74 -14.11 10.51
C ASN A 455 33.51 -15.42 10.74
N ILE A 456 33.66 -15.79 11.98
CA ILE A 456 34.38 -17.03 12.41
C ILE A 456 33.48 -18.27 12.36
N VAL A 457 32.20 -18.13 12.03
CA VAL A 457 31.27 -19.25 11.95
C VAL A 457 31.60 -20.22 10.82
N PRO A 458 31.98 -19.79 9.59
CA PRO A 458 32.56 -20.71 8.60
C PRO A 458 33.92 -21.22 9.08
N GLY A 459 34.02 -22.49 9.34
CA GLY A 459 35.21 -23.13 9.93
C GLY A 459 35.03 -23.58 11.39
N ALA A 460 33.97 -23.15 12.02
CA ALA A 460 33.57 -23.72 13.32
C ALA A 460 33.09 -25.18 13.13
N THR A 461 33.13 -25.93 14.20
CA THR A 461 32.69 -27.34 14.21
C THR A 461 31.64 -27.57 15.30
N VAL A 462 30.64 -28.39 15.00
CA VAL A 462 29.69 -28.90 15.98
C VAL A 462 30.43 -29.97 16.82
N ILE A 463 30.56 -29.74 18.11
CA ILE A 463 31.24 -30.68 19.03
C ILE A 463 30.26 -31.47 19.88
N GLY A 464 28.99 -31.08 19.88
CA GLY A 464 27.93 -31.78 20.60
C GLY A 464 26.57 -31.24 20.21
N SER A 465 25.55 -32.09 20.19
CA SER A 465 24.18 -31.73 20.00
C SER A 465 23.24 -32.71 20.69
N THR A 466 22.20 -32.20 21.29
CA THR A 466 21.08 -33.01 21.80
C THR A 466 19.98 -33.19 20.74
N PHE A 467 20.10 -32.54 19.59
CA PHE A 467 19.16 -32.68 18.48
C PHE A 467 19.58 -33.76 17.49
N PRO A 468 18.63 -34.49 16.89
CA PRO A 468 18.96 -35.39 15.80
C PRO A 468 19.40 -34.59 14.55
N ASN A 469 20.41 -35.08 13.85
CA ASN A 469 20.90 -34.46 12.63
C ASN A 469 20.06 -34.89 11.41
N THR A 470 18.75 -34.67 11.46
CA THR A 470 17.80 -35.24 10.48
C THR A 470 16.98 -34.23 9.71
N GLU A 471 17.04 -32.95 10.07
CA GLU A 471 16.19 -31.94 9.44
C GLU A 471 17.01 -30.75 8.89
N GLY A 472 16.65 -30.35 7.69
CA GLY A 472 17.36 -29.34 6.90
C GLY A 472 18.22 -29.94 5.79
N GLY A 473 18.48 -29.21 4.73
CA GLY A 473 19.18 -29.71 3.55
C GLY A 473 20.60 -30.18 3.80
N GLU A 474 21.33 -29.54 4.73
CA GLU A 474 22.72 -29.80 5.06
C GLU A 474 22.93 -30.37 6.47
N GLY A 475 21.85 -30.71 7.18
CA GLY A 475 21.91 -31.14 8.56
C GLY A 475 22.34 -30.01 9.49
N ILE A 476 22.78 -30.39 10.72
CA ILE A 476 23.16 -29.41 11.76
C ILE A 476 24.38 -28.56 11.35
N GLU A 477 25.28 -29.10 10.55
CA GLU A 477 26.44 -28.39 10.02
C GLU A 477 26.09 -27.25 9.09
N GLY A 478 24.90 -27.28 8.48
CA GLY A 478 24.39 -26.19 7.66
C GLY A 478 24.27 -24.85 8.39
N MET A 479 24.22 -24.86 9.73
CA MET A 479 24.27 -23.65 10.55
C MET A 479 25.61 -22.90 10.48
N LEU A 480 26.68 -23.59 10.05
CA LEU A 480 28.07 -23.13 10.16
C LEU A 480 28.72 -22.86 8.79
N ASN A 481 28.02 -23.11 7.69
CA ASN A 481 28.59 -22.97 6.35
C ASN A 481 28.77 -21.51 5.89
N GLY A 482 28.17 -20.56 6.61
CA GLY A 482 28.26 -19.11 6.31
C GLY A 482 27.39 -18.65 5.14
N THR A 483 26.54 -19.52 4.56
CA THR A 483 25.61 -19.18 3.51
C THR A 483 24.20 -19.03 4.02
N ILE A 484 23.39 -18.13 3.38
CA ILE A 484 21.98 -17.90 3.70
C ILE A 484 21.16 -17.69 2.41
N THR A 485 21.67 -18.18 1.29
CA THR A 485 21.18 -17.84 -0.05
C THR A 485 20.14 -18.83 -0.55
N SER A 486 19.99 -19.97 0.07
CA SER A 486 19.08 -21.04 -0.34
C SER A 486 18.20 -21.53 0.82
N LEU A 487 17.04 -22.07 0.50
CA LEU A 487 16.20 -22.76 1.50
C LEU A 487 16.85 -24.02 2.04
N SER A 488 17.84 -24.58 1.36
CA SER A 488 18.67 -25.70 1.83
C SER A 488 19.70 -25.28 2.87
N ASP A 489 20.06 -23.99 2.95
CA ASP A 489 21.05 -23.45 3.91
C ASP A 489 20.49 -23.30 5.33
N LYS A 490 19.38 -23.90 5.64
CA LYS A 490 18.75 -23.88 6.96
C LYS A 490 18.78 -25.25 7.60
N TRP A 491 18.89 -25.22 8.92
CA TRP A 491 18.66 -26.37 9.76
C TRP A 491 17.48 -26.11 10.70
N SER A 492 16.69 -27.12 10.95
CA SER A 492 15.55 -27.07 11.86
C SER A 492 15.48 -28.38 12.64
N SER A 493 15.34 -28.32 13.95
CA SER A 493 15.08 -29.49 14.76
C SER A 493 13.57 -29.71 14.92
N GLY A 494 13.11 -30.94 14.83
CA GLY A 494 11.72 -31.27 15.18
C GLY A 494 11.40 -31.19 16.68
N GLN A 495 12.37 -30.83 17.52
CA GLN A 495 12.24 -30.76 18.97
C GLN A 495 12.14 -29.31 19.44
N LEU A 496 11.37 -29.08 20.51
CA LEU A 496 11.15 -27.75 21.08
C LEU A 496 12.26 -27.29 22.04
N SER A 497 13.14 -28.18 22.47
CA SER A 497 14.24 -27.85 23.37
C SER A 497 15.46 -28.76 23.13
N GLY A 498 16.64 -28.20 23.29
CA GLY A 498 17.90 -28.89 23.13
C GLY A 498 19.06 -27.90 23.07
N SER A 499 20.27 -28.40 22.86
CA SER A 499 21.48 -27.59 22.69
C SER A 499 22.32 -28.04 21.50
N VAL A 500 23.08 -27.11 20.96
CA VAL A 500 24.14 -27.36 19.98
C VAL A 500 25.41 -26.69 20.54
N ASP A 501 26.46 -27.46 20.76
CA ASP A 501 27.75 -26.96 21.21
C ASP A 501 28.67 -26.76 19.99
N ILE A 502 29.16 -25.54 19.83
CA ILE A 502 29.97 -25.14 18.69
C ILE A 502 31.36 -24.73 19.18
N ARG A 503 32.40 -25.30 18.59
CA ARG A 503 33.78 -24.86 18.76
C ARG A 503 34.10 -23.85 17.66
N LEU A 504 34.43 -22.64 18.05
CA LEU A 504 35.01 -21.61 17.20
C LEU A 504 36.52 -21.86 17.10
N THR A 505 37.06 -21.86 15.90
CA THR A 505 38.50 -22.06 15.62
C THR A 505 39.18 -20.75 15.26
#